data_d6380bd7744f55c8f134912ffeb6486f
#
_entry.id   d6380bd7744f55c8f134912ffeb6486f
#
_cell.length_a   1.000
_cell.length_b   1.000
_cell.length_c   1.000
_cell.angle_alpha   90.00
_cell.angle_beta   90.00
_cell.angle_gamma   90.00
#
_symmetry.space_group_name_H-M   'P 1'
#
loop_
_entity.id
_entity.type
_entity.pdbx_description
1 polymer ?
#
loop_
_entity_poly.entity_id
_entity_poly.type
_entity_poly.pdbx_seq_one_letter_code
_entity_poly.pdbx_strand_id
1 'polypeptide(L)'
;MNKFYKYAAMAGTFVIGLTSCSDSFLDVESVTESNTDTFYKTETDANRALIGCYDGYRQTHSAMDIGFYCLSEVMSMECFGGTGIGDDRKYQCIDRFDFSQDPAQVSMIENDWKRYYQAIYRYNELISREEQIQWNETDSKRGTYMGEVRGLRGMTYFEMTRLWGSIPLY
;
A
#
# COMPACT_ATOMS: atom_id res chain seq x y z
N MET A 1 23.19 31.90 54.17
CA MET A 1 22.44 30.78 53.54
C MET A 1 23.45 29.77 53.07
N ASN A 2 23.51 28.60 53.73
CA ASN A 2 24.61 27.65 53.60
C ASN A 2 24.63 27.03 52.20
N LYS A 3 25.80 26.90 51.58
CA LYS A 3 26.01 26.30 50.26
C LYS A 3 25.37 24.89 50.15
N PHE A 4 25.30 24.20 51.28
CA PHE A 4 24.67 22.87 51.38
C PHE A 4 23.18 22.85 50.98
N TYR A 5 22.38 23.83 51.38
CA TYR A 5 20.98 23.93 51.00
C TYR A 5 20.77 24.20 49.51
N LYS A 6 21.70 24.90 48.88
CA LYS A 6 21.66 25.16 47.40
C LYS A 6 21.88 23.85 46.60
N TYR A 7 22.82 23.04 47.03
CA TYR A 7 23.11 21.76 46.36
C TYR A 7 22.02 20.73 46.67
N ALA A 8 21.45 20.68 47.87
CA ALA A 8 20.33 19.82 48.21
C ALA A 8 19.06 20.18 47.40
N ALA A 9 18.75 21.46 47.23
CA ALA A 9 17.64 21.92 46.40
C ALA A 9 17.85 21.59 44.92
N MET A 10 19.08 21.74 44.42
CA MET A 10 19.40 21.44 43.02
C MET A 10 19.38 19.93 42.73
N ALA A 11 19.81 19.09 43.68
CA ALA A 11 19.72 17.64 43.57
C ALA A 11 18.26 17.14 43.63
N GLY A 12 17.42 17.73 44.50
CA GLY A 12 15.99 17.41 44.60
C GLY A 12 15.24 17.72 43.32
N THR A 13 15.54 18.84 42.64
CA THR A 13 14.91 19.22 41.38
C THR A 13 15.28 18.27 40.22
N PHE A 14 16.50 17.73 40.24
CA PHE A 14 16.96 16.79 39.21
C PHE A 14 16.32 15.41 39.33
N VAL A 15 16.03 14.96 40.56
CA VAL A 15 15.37 13.64 40.77
C VAL A 15 13.90 13.65 40.37
N ILE A 16 13.19 14.78 40.52
CA ILE A 16 11.78 14.91 40.13
C ILE A 16 11.61 14.93 38.60
N GLY A 17 12.62 15.38 37.86
CA GLY A 17 12.60 15.41 36.38
C GLY A 17 12.71 14.04 35.69
N LEU A 18 13.12 12.98 36.39
CA LEU A 18 13.35 11.67 35.81
C LEU A 18 12.12 10.73 35.87
N THR A 19 11.03 11.14 36.49
CA THR A 19 9.80 10.30 36.61
C THR A 19 8.73 10.69 35.59
N SER A 20 9.05 11.52 34.59
CA SER A 20 8.05 12.19 33.73
C SER A 20 7.63 11.42 32.47
N CYS A 21 8.10 10.20 32.23
CA CYS A 21 7.63 9.43 31.08
C CYS A 21 7.30 8.00 31.52
N SER A 22 6.05 7.75 31.88
CA SER A 22 5.55 6.40 31.78
C SER A 22 5.04 6.19 30.36
N ASP A 23 5.51 5.15 29.67
CA ASP A 23 5.13 4.80 28.29
C ASP A 23 3.59 4.66 28.17
N SER A 24 2.91 4.30 29.26
CA SER A 24 1.45 4.18 29.32
C SER A 24 0.66 5.49 29.13
N PHE A 25 1.30 6.67 29.30
CA PHE A 25 0.62 7.94 29.08
C PHE A 25 0.44 8.26 27.60
N LEU A 26 1.31 7.73 26.76
CA LEU A 26 1.27 7.91 25.29
C LEU A 26 0.55 6.77 24.57
N ASP A 27 0.26 5.68 25.30
CA ASP A 27 -0.42 4.50 24.77
C ASP A 27 -1.96 4.68 24.86
N VAL A 28 -2.44 5.68 24.11
CA VAL A 28 -3.87 5.94 23.99
C VAL A 28 -4.38 5.14 22.79
N GLU A 29 -5.14 4.08 23.07
CA GLU A 29 -5.88 3.40 22.00
C GLU A 29 -6.77 4.41 21.27
N SER A 30 -6.60 4.50 19.95
CA SER A 30 -7.46 5.33 19.11
C SER A 30 -8.88 4.78 19.13
N VAL A 31 -9.80 5.47 19.81
CA VAL A 31 -11.20 5.09 19.91
C VAL A 31 -11.98 5.37 18.61
N THR A 32 -11.44 6.22 17.74
CA THR A 32 -12.12 6.73 16.54
C THR A 32 -11.54 6.22 15.24
N GLU A 33 -10.32 5.68 15.24
CA GLU A 33 -9.69 5.15 14.06
C GLU A 33 -9.53 3.64 14.16
N SER A 34 -9.98 2.92 13.14
CA SER A 34 -9.71 1.48 13.01
C SER A 34 -8.21 1.30 12.76
N ASN A 35 -7.46 0.91 13.78
CA ASN A 35 -6.07 0.50 13.60
C ASN A 35 -6.00 -0.96 13.12
N THR A 36 -4.85 -1.39 12.68
CA THR A 36 -4.63 -2.73 12.12
C THR A 36 -4.96 -3.84 13.13
N ASP A 37 -4.85 -3.58 14.44
CA ASP A 37 -5.08 -4.57 15.50
C ASP A 37 -6.57 -4.71 15.84
N THR A 38 -7.37 -3.66 15.64
CA THR A 38 -8.80 -3.64 15.91
C THR A 38 -9.67 -3.91 14.69
N PHE A 39 -9.15 -3.71 13.49
CA PHE A 39 -9.86 -3.92 12.23
C PHE A 39 -10.03 -5.44 11.97
N TYR A 40 -9.66 -6.20 11.37
CA TYR A 40 -9.77 -7.62 10.99
C TYR A 40 -10.36 -8.56 12.06
N LYS A 41 -11.47 -8.18 12.73
CA LYS A 41 -12.09 -9.00 13.78
C LYS A 41 -13.34 -9.75 13.33
N THR A 42 -14.08 -9.18 12.39
CA THR A 42 -15.39 -9.69 11.97
C THR A 42 -15.43 -9.96 10.47
N GLU A 43 -16.41 -10.76 10.04
CA GLU A 43 -16.69 -10.99 8.61
C GLU A 43 -17.05 -9.68 7.89
N THR A 44 -17.64 -8.71 8.58
CA THR A 44 -17.90 -7.37 8.03
C THR A 44 -16.60 -6.62 7.75
N ASP A 45 -15.61 -6.74 8.64
CA ASP A 45 -14.28 -6.13 8.42
C ASP A 45 -13.56 -6.81 7.25
N ALA A 46 -13.68 -8.14 7.15
CA ALA A 46 -13.16 -8.88 5.99
C ALA A 46 -13.76 -8.39 4.67
N ASN A 47 -15.08 -8.14 4.64
CA ASN A 47 -15.75 -7.58 3.46
C ASN A 47 -15.24 -6.18 3.11
N ARG A 48 -15.06 -5.32 4.11
CA ARG A 48 -14.49 -3.97 3.90
C ARG A 48 -13.06 -4.04 3.37
N ALA A 49 -12.25 -4.94 3.93
CA ALA A 49 -10.89 -5.19 3.47
C ALA A 49 -10.88 -5.71 2.01
N LEU A 50 -11.77 -6.63 1.68
CA LEU A 50 -11.92 -7.14 0.31
C LEU A 50 -12.29 -6.03 -0.68
N ILE A 51 -13.21 -5.14 -0.32
CA ILE A 51 -13.53 -3.95 -1.13
C ILE A 51 -12.27 -3.09 -1.34
N GLY A 52 -11.46 -2.92 -0.28
CA GLY A 52 -10.16 -2.25 -0.38
C GLY A 52 -9.16 -2.96 -1.30
N CYS A 53 -9.23 -4.30 -1.39
CA CYS A 53 -8.45 -5.09 -2.33
C CYS A 53 -8.90 -4.85 -3.78
N TYR A 54 -10.20 -4.85 -4.05
CA TYR A 54 -10.75 -4.49 -5.37
C TYR A 54 -10.40 -3.06 -5.78
N ASP A 55 -10.44 -2.11 -4.84
CA ASP A 55 -9.97 -0.74 -5.12
C ASP A 55 -8.46 -0.72 -5.45
N GLY A 56 -7.64 -1.50 -4.76
CA GLY A 56 -6.23 -1.68 -5.09
C GLY A 56 -6.03 -2.16 -6.53
N TYR A 57 -6.78 -3.20 -6.94
CA TYR A 57 -6.76 -3.71 -8.31
C TYR A 57 -7.22 -2.65 -9.32
N ARG A 58 -8.33 -1.96 -9.03
CA ARG A 58 -8.81 -0.86 -9.87
C ARG A 58 -7.74 0.21 -10.08
N GLN A 59 -6.95 0.53 -9.05
CA GLN A 59 -5.91 1.54 -9.14
C GLN A 59 -4.75 1.15 -10.06
N THR A 60 -4.46 -0.13 -10.25
CA THR A 60 -3.46 -0.57 -11.24
C THR A 60 -3.91 -0.33 -12.68
N HIS A 61 -5.21 -0.18 -12.91
CA HIS A 61 -5.80 0.02 -14.24
C HIS A 61 -6.28 1.45 -14.47
N SER A 62 -6.50 2.23 -13.42
CA SER A 62 -6.93 3.62 -13.53
C SER A 62 -5.73 4.54 -13.65
N ALA A 63 -5.54 5.04 -14.84
CA ALA A 63 -4.41 5.88 -15.15
C ALA A 63 -4.56 7.30 -14.60
N MET A 64 -3.79 7.66 -13.58
CA MET A 64 -3.32 9.04 -13.48
C MET A 64 -2.03 9.24 -14.31
N ASP A 65 -1.23 8.19 -14.48
CA ASP A 65 -0.05 8.19 -15.34
C ASP A 65 -0.30 7.32 -16.56
N ILE A 66 -0.13 6.01 -16.45
CA ILE A 66 -0.46 5.05 -17.52
C ILE A 66 -0.90 3.73 -16.88
N GLY A 67 -2.17 3.38 -16.97
CA GLY A 67 -2.67 2.11 -16.45
C GLY A 67 -2.29 0.93 -17.34
N PHE A 68 -2.44 -0.29 -16.80
CA PHE A 68 -2.08 -1.53 -17.47
C PHE A 68 -2.54 -1.62 -18.92
N TYR A 69 -3.80 -1.33 -19.20
CA TYR A 69 -4.33 -1.43 -20.57
C TYR A 69 -3.64 -0.47 -21.53
N CYS A 70 -3.49 0.79 -21.13
CA CYS A 70 -2.84 1.78 -21.97
C CYS A 70 -1.37 1.42 -22.22
N LEU A 71 -0.67 0.97 -21.17
CA LEU A 71 0.72 0.53 -21.27
C LEU A 71 0.85 -0.69 -22.22
N SER A 72 0.00 -1.70 -22.03
CA SER A 72 0.05 -2.91 -22.86
C SER A 72 -0.28 -2.64 -24.33
N GLU A 73 -1.29 -1.81 -24.61
CA GLU A 73 -1.69 -1.47 -25.98
C GLU A 73 -0.60 -0.68 -26.73
N VAL A 74 0.05 0.25 -26.04
CA VAL A 74 1.16 1.01 -26.62
C VAL A 74 2.38 0.13 -26.82
N MET A 75 2.75 -0.71 -25.85
CA MET A 75 3.89 -1.63 -25.97
C MET A 75 3.68 -2.73 -27.00
N SER A 76 2.44 -3.13 -27.27
CA SER A 76 2.11 -4.13 -28.31
C SER A 76 2.02 -3.56 -29.72
N MET A 77 2.19 -2.25 -29.89
CA MET A 77 2.00 -1.52 -31.14
C MET A 77 0.57 -1.54 -31.70
N GLU A 78 -0.43 -1.92 -30.88
CA GLU A 78 -1.85 -1.82 -31.24
C GLU A 78 -2.34 -0.37 -31.18
N CYS A 79 -1.71 0.45 -30.32
CA CYS A 79 -1.94 1.89 -30.23
C CYS A 79 -0.67 2.67 -30.48
N PHE A 80 -0.77 3.77 -31.22
CA PHE A 80 0.35 4.68 -31.42
C PHE A 80 0.60 5.57 -30.20
N GLY A 81 1.83 5.62 -29.74
CA GLY A 81 2.24 6.31 -28.51
C GLY A 81 2.44 7.81 -28.67
N GLY A 82 1.49 8.53 -29.24
CA GLY A 82 1.54 10.00 -29.32
C GLY A 82 1.50 10.53 -30.74
N THR A 83 1.17 11.81 -30.87
CA THR A 83 0.69 12.38 -32.11
C THR A 83 1.64 13.39 -32.75
N GLY A 84 2.34 14.20 -31.97
CA GLY A 84 3.17 15.26 -32.54
C GLY A 84 4.39 15.64 -31.69
N ILE A 85 5.27 16.47 -32.26
CA ILE A 85 6.50 16.92 -31.58
C ILE A 85 6.19 17.74 -30.30
N GLY A 86 4.99 18.33 -30.23
CA GLY A 86 4.54 19.14 -29.09
C GLY A 86 3.72 18.39 -28.06
N ASP A 87 3.44 17.10 -28.28
CA ASP A 87 2.63 16.29 -27.38
C ASP A 87 3.43 15.71 -26.22
N ASP A 88 2.69 15.19 -25.22
CA ASP A 88 3.27 14.52 -24.06
C ASP A 88 4.12 13.31 -24.51
N ARG A 89 5.42 13.40 -24.27
CA ARG A 89 6.39 12.39 -24.70
C ARG A 89 6.28 11.06 -23.95
N LYS A 90 5.46 10.97 -22.92
CA LYS A 90 5.29 9.76 -22.10
C LYS A 90 5.02 8.54 -22.95
N TYR A 91 3.98 8.61 -23.77
CA TYR A 91 3.58 7.50 -24.60
C TYR A 91 4.58 7.22 -25.72
N GLN A 92 5.25 8.24 -26.24
CA GLN A 92 6.28 8.06 -27.24
C GLN A 92 7.50 7.31 -26.70
N CYS A 93 7.89 7.55 -25.46
CA CYS A 93 8.97 6.81 -24.80
C CYS A 93 8.63 5.33 -24.65
N ILE A 94 7.38 5.02 -24.31
CA ILE A 94 6.89 3.64 -24.17
C ILE A 94 6.82 2.96 -25.55
N ASP A 95 6.20 3.61 -26.52
CA ASP A 95 6.04 3.12 -27.90
C ASP A 95 7.38 2.73 -28.53
N ARG A 96 8.41 3.51 -28.26
CA ARG A 96 9.77 3.30 -28.76
C ARG A 96 10.65 2.45 -27.86
N PHE A 97 10.19 2.09 -26.67
CA PHE A 97 11.01 1.49 -25.62
C PHE A 97 12.29 2.29 -25.31
N ASP A 98 12.22 3.62 -25.42
CA ASP A 98 13.37 4.51 -25.30
C ASP A 98 13.05 5.74 -24.44
N PHE A 99 13.64 5.78 -23.25
CA PHE A 99 13.55 6.90 -22.31
C PHE A 99 14.78 7.83 -22.36
N SER A 100 15.72 7.59 -23.28
CA SER A 100 16.97 8.37 -23.36
C SER A 100 16.72 9.84 -23.69
N GLN A 101 15.65 10.12 -24.42
CA GLN A 101 15.27 11.48 -24.82
C GLN A 101 14.51 12.25 -23.73
N ASP A 102 13.89 11.54 -22.79
CA ASP A 102 13.17 12.13 -21.68
C ASP A 102 13.20 11.18 -20.45
N PRO A 103 14.33 11.12 -19.74
CA PRO A 103 14.50 10.20 -18.62
C PRO A 103 13.52 10.45 -17.47
N ALA A 104 12.93 11.64 -17.36
CA ALA A 104 11.94 11.96 -16.33
C ALA A 104 10.66 11.12 -16.47
N GLN A 105 10.35 10.63 -17.67
CA GLN A 105 9.17 9.80 -17.92
C GLN A 105 9.28 8.37 -17.33
N VAL A 106 10.45 7.94 -16.92
CA VAL A 106 10.63 6.66 -16.18
C VAL A 106 9.81 6.63 -14.90
N SER A 107 9.60 7.78 -14.25
CA SER A 107 8.79 7.91 -13.04
C SER A 107 7.36 7.34 -13.17
N MET A 108 6.81 7.36 -14.36
CA MET A 108 5.50 6.81 -14.70
C MET A 108 5.48 5.29 -14.47
N ILE A 109 6.47 4.56 -14.98
CA ILE A 109 6.61 3.10 -14.80
C ILE A 109 6.91 2.76 -13.33
N GLU A 110 7.70 3.60 -12.65
CA GLU A 110 7.95 3.44 -11.22
C GLU A 110 6.67 3.63 -10.38
N ASN A 111 5.81 4.57 -10.75
CA ASN A 111 4.54 4.79 -10.07
C ASN A 111 3.60 3.60 -10.26
N ASP A 112 3.53 3.03 -11.46
CA ASP A 112 2.76 1.81 -11.71
C ASP A 112 3.29 0.64 -10.90
N TRP A 113 4.61 0.41 -10.88
CA TRP A 113 5.24 -0.60 -10.01
C TRP A 113 4.81 -0.45 -8.55
N LYS A 114 4.86 0.76 -8.00
CA LYS A 114 4.44 1.05 -6.63
C LYS A 114 2.96 0.70 -6.38
N ARG A 115 2.08 1.03 -7.33
CA ARG A 115 0.64 0.72 -7.22
C ARG A 115 0.37 -0.77 -7.20
N TYR A 116 1.05 -1.54 -8.05
CA TYR A 116 0.95 -2.98 -8.06
C TYR A 116 1.34 -3.59 -6.71
N TYR A 117 2.47 -3.18 -6.14
CA TYR A 117 2.88 -3.67 -4.83
C TYR A 117 2.03 -3.16 -3.68
N GLN A 118 1.44 -1.99 -3.78
CA GLN A 118 0.43 -1.51 -2.82
C GLN A 118 -0.84 -2.37 -2.86
N ALA A 119 -1.28 -2.79 -4.03
CA ALA A 119 -2.40 -3.71 -4.17
C ALA A 119 -2.06 -5.09 -3.57
N ILE A 120 -0.89 -5.64 -3.89
CA ILE A 120 -0.39 -6.92 -3.35
C ILE A 120 -0.29 -6.85 -1.82
N TYR A 121 0.18 -5.74 -1.25
CA TYR A 121 0.21 -5.54 0.19
C TYR A 121 -1.18 -5.67 0.82
N ARG A 122 -2.21 -5.02 0.24
CA ARG A 122 -3.59 -5.13 0.71
C ARG A 122 -4.11 -6.58 0.68
N TYR A 123 -3.78 -7.32 -0.38
CA TYR A 123 -4.17 -8.74 -0.49
C TYR A 123 -3.49 -9.58 0.59
N ASN A 124 -2.19 -9.41 0.78
CA ASN A 124 -1.42 -10.14 1.78
C ASN A 124 -1.88 -9.83 3.20
N GLU A 125 -2.23 -8.57 3.51
CA GLU A 125 -2.80 -8.19 4.80
C GLU A 125 -4.10 -8.95 5.07
N LEU A 126 -5.06 -8.95 4.16
CA LEU A 126 -6.31 -9.69 4.35
C LEU A 126 -6.08 -11.20 4.48
N ILE A 127 -5.21 -11.78 3.64
CA ILE A 127 -4.90 -13.22 3.68
C ILE A 127 -4.21 -13.60 4.99
N SER A 128 -3.26 -12.82 5.47
CA SER A 128 -2.53 -13.10 6.70
C SER A 128 -3.40 -13.02 7.95
N ARG A 129 -4.50 -12.26 7.90
CA ARG A 129 -5.45 -12.09 9.00
C ARG A 129 -6.62 -13.07 8.98
N GLU A 130 -6.68 -13.96 8.00
CA GLU A 130 -7.79 -14.91 7.79
C GLU A 130 -8.23 -15.64 9.06
N GLU A 131 -7.26 -16.12 9.87
CA GLU A 131 -7.54 -16.90 11.09
C GLU A 131 -7.93 -16.03 12.30
N GLN A 132 -7.74 -14.71 12.23
CA GLN A 132 -8.14 -13.79 13.31
C GLN A 132 -9.59 -13.34 13.18
N ILE A 133 -10.18 -13.53 12.00
CA ILE A 133 -11.53 -13.08 11.68
C ILE A 133 -12.55 -14.07 12.25
N GLN A 134 -13.52 -13.56 12.98
CA GLN A 134 -14.67 -14.32 13.43
C GLN A 134 -15.66 -14.47 12.27
N TRP A 135 -15.60 -15.61 11.62
CA TRP A 135 -16.48 -15.94 10.52
C TRP A 135 -17.84 -16.42 11.01
N ASN A 136 -18.89 -16.15 10.22
CA ASN A 136 -20.22 -16.65 10.52
C ASN A 136 -20.24 -18.19 10.44
N GLU A 137 -20.77 -18.85 11.46
CA GLU A 137 -20.79 -20.33 11.52
C GLU A 137 -21.81 -20.97 10.56
N THR A 138 -22.91 -20.30 10.28
CA THR A 138 -24.01 -20.85 9.49
C THR A 138 -23.99 -20.45 8.02
N ASP A 139 -23.51 -19.26 7.70
CA ASP A 139 -23.43 -18.71 6.33
C ASP A 139 -22.07 -17.99 6.11
N SER A 140 -20.99 -18.74 6.32
CA SER A 140 -19.65 -18.18 6.22
C SER A 140 -19.29 -17.78 4.80
N LYS A 141 -18.83 -16.56 4.64
CA LYS A 141 -18.26 -16.04 3.40
C LYS A 141 -16.74 -16.25 3.29
N ARG A 142 -16.12 -16.92 4.27
CA ARG A 142 -14.67 -17.15 4.32
C ARG A 142 -14.12 -17.68 2.98
N GLY A 143 -14.68 -18.77 2.49
CA GLY A 143 -14.22 -19.39 1.23
C GLY A 143 -14.32 -18.47 0.03
N THR A 144 -15.42 -17.70 -0.05
CA THR A 144 -15.65 -16.72 -1.12
C THR A 144 -14.63 -15.60 -1.05
N TYR A 145 -14.53 -14.89 0.09
CA TYR A 145 -13.64 -13.74 0.22
C TYR A 145 -12.17 -14.12 0.07
N MET A 146 -11.76 -15.24 0.65
CA MET A 146 -10.40 -15.73 0.52
C MET A 146 -10.07 -16.22 -0.88
N GLY A 147 -11.04 -16.78 -1.59
CA GLY A 147 -10.92 -17.13 -3.01
C GLY A 147 -10.74 -15.90 -3.89
N GLU A 148 -11.58 -14.88 -3.68
CA GLU A 148 -11.52 -13.62 -4.42
C GLU A 148 -10.19 -12.89 -4.23
N VAL A 149 -9.73 -12.71 -2.99
CA VAL A 149 -8.46 -11.99 -2.73
C VAL A 149 -7.25 -12.75 -3.28
N ARG A 150 -7.24 -14.09 -3.19
CA ARG A 150 -6.17 -14.91 -3.80
C ARG A 150 -6.22 -14.82 -5.33
N GLY A 151 -7.41 -14.78 -5.93
CA GLY A 151 -7.61 -14.56 -7.35
C GLY A 151 -7.06 -13.21 -7.81
N LEU A 152 -7.43 -12.11 -7.10
CA LEU A 152 -6.90 -10.78 -7.37
C LEU A 152 -5.37 -10.73 -7.28
N ARG A 153 -4.79 -11.37 -6.26
CA ARG A 153 -3.34 -11.45 -6.11
C ARG A 153 -2.67 -12.18 -7.27
N GLY A 154 -3.25 -13.31 -7.68
CA GLY A 154 -2.76 -14.08 -8.82
C GLY A 154 -2.81 -13.30 -10.13
N MET A 155 -3.93 -12.63 -10.41
CA MET A 155 -4.09 -11.75 -11.58
C MET A 155 -3.08 -10.60 -11.57
N THR A 156 -2.91 -9.94 -10.44
CA THR A 156 -1.97 -8.84 -10.28
C THR A 156 -0.53 -9.27 -10.56
N TYR A 157 -0.09 -10.41 -10.03
CA TYR A 157 1.24 -10.95 -10.34
C TYR A 157 1.38 -11.37 -11.80
N PHE A 158 0.34 -11.93 -12.39
CA PHE A 158 0.34 -12.28 -13.81
C PHE A 158 0.52 -11.05 -14.70
N GLU A 159 -0.19 -9.96 -14.44
CA GLU A 159 -0.03 -8.69 -15.16
C GLU A 159 1.37 -8.11 -14.98
N MET A 160 1.88 -8.07 -13.76
CA MET A 160 3.24 -7.61 -13.49
C MET A 160 4.29 -8.43 -14.25
N THR A 161 4.12 -9.74 -14.31
CA THR A 161 5.07 -10.61 -15.03
C THR A 161 5.05 -10.32 -16.53
N ARG A 162 3.89 -9.98 -17.09
CA ARG A 162 3.77 -9.59 -18.50
C ARG A 162 4.46 -8.26 -18.82
N LEU A 163 4.45 -7.31 -17.85
CA LEU A 163 5.04 -5.99 -18.02
C LEU A 163 6.56 -5.96 -17.73
N TRP A 164 7.00 -6.63 -16.66
CA TRP A 164 8.36 -6.52 -16.16
C TRP A 164 9.17 -7.85 -16.19
N GLY A 165 8.56 -8.96 -16.60
CA GLY A 165 9.22 -10.26 -16.58
C GLY A 165 9.35 -10.82 -15.16
N SER A 166 10.55 -11.12 -14.71
CA SER A 166 10.79 -11.64 -13.36
C SER A 166 10.57 -10.57 -12.30
N ILE A 167 9.69 -10.85 -11.34
CA ILE A 167 9.30 -9.93 -10.26
C ILE A 167 9.45 -10.61 -8.89
N PRO A 168 9.72 -9.86 -7.81
CA PRO A 168 9.68 -10.37 -6.44
C PRO A 168 8.27 -10.82 -6.05
N LEU A 169 8.16 -12.00 -5.42
CA LEU A 169 6.93 -12.50 -4.83
C LEU A 169 6.99 -12.31 -3.31
N TYR A 170 5.94 -11.73 -2.72
CA TYR A 170 5.78 -11.48 -1.28
C TYR A 170 4.55 -12.18 -0.73
#